data_36bfa7142e20426d3e0b7eebb87c83bb
#
_entry.id   36bfa7142e20426d3e0b7eebb87c83bb
#
_cell.length_a   1.000
_cell.length_b   1.000
_cell.length_c   1.000
_cell.angle_alpha   90.00
_cell.angle_beta   90.00
_cell.angle_gamma   90.00
#
_symmetry.space_group_name_H-M   'P 1'
#
loop_
_entity.id
_entity.type
_entity.pdbx_description
1 polymer ?
#
loop_
_entity_poly.entity_id
_entity_poly.type
_entity_poly.pdbx_seq_one_letter_code
_entity_poly.pdbx_strand_id
1 'polypeptide(L)'
;MRRSPRSLPGRAWCAPLAIGLGAAAATGGTVGLVIGAVAAVAAYRWLPRPVSAAARLVAVEEERLLRQVPLTAELMAACLGSASAPGRAAAVVAAGVDSPMRDRLAAAAAQLALGAPPEVCWEQLGAASPALAPLARCLIRTSRSGTPPTAALSGLAQTQRAAAARAAHAGVRRAGVLATAPLGLCFLPAFVLIGVAPVVMGLATLYAHRI
;
A
#
# COMPACT_ATOMS: atom_id res chain seq x y z
N MET A 1 -8.44 28.34 3.50
CA MET A 1 -7.54 28.22 4.66
C MET A 1 -8.12 27.23 5.65
N ARG A 2 -7.70 25.95 5.63
CA ARG A 2 -8.02 24.96 6.67
C ARG A 2 -6.69 24.50 7.27
N ARG A 3 -6.46 24.89 8.52
CA ARG A 3 -5.30 24.48 9.33
C ARG A 3 -5.45 23.00 9.66
N SER A 4 -4.53 22.16 9.18
CA SER A 4 -4.42 20.78 9.63
C SER A 4 -3.84 20.75 11.05
N PRO A 5 -4.36 19.93 11.97
CA PRO A 5 -3.78 19.78 13.29
C PRO A 5 -2.41 19.08 13.19
N ARG A 6 -1.38 19.75 13.67
CA ARG A 6 -0.05 19.18 13.87
C ARG A 6 -0.17 18.03 14.87
N SER A 7 -0.15 16.80 14.42
CA SER A 7 -0.01 15.63 15.29
C SER A 7 1.44 15.56 15.79
N LEU A 8 1.64 15.82 17.06
CA LEU A 8 2.91 15.69 17.78
C LEU A 8 3.40 14.23 17.70
N PRO A 9 4.69 13.98 17.36
CA PRO A 9 5.23 12.64 17.16
C PRO A 9 5.30 11.77 18.44
N GLY A 10 5.07 12.33 19.62
CA GLY A 10 5.16 11.62 20.90
C GLY A 10 3.97 10.73 21.27
N ARG A 11 2.83 10.88 20.58
CA ARG A 11 1.58 10.19 20.97
C ARG A 11 1.46 8.73 20.51
N ALA A 12 2.24 8.35 19.52
CA ALA A 12 2.21 6.98 18.98
C ALA A 12 2.91 5.96 19.90
N TRP A 13 3.82 6.41 20.76
CA TRP A 13 4.55 5.54 21.69
C TRP A 13 3.81 5.30 23.01
N CYS A 14 2.87 6.16 23.36
CA CYS A 14 2.10 6.03 24.60
C CYS A 14 0.95 5.02 24.50
N ALA A 15 0.44 4.75 23.30
CA ALA A 15 -0.69 3.85 23.11
C ALA A 15 -0.41 2.38 23.52
N PRO A 16 0.72 1.73 23.13
CA PRO A 16 1.00 0.36 23.55
C PRO A 16 1.31 0.24 25.05
N LEU A 17 1.94 1.28 25.63
CA LEU A 17 2.20 1.32 27.08
C LEU A 17 0.91 1.48 27.89
N ALA A 18 -0.03 2.30 27.46
CA ALA A 18 -1.31 2.49 28.11
C ALA A 18 -2.19 1.23 28.05
N ILE A 19 -2.17 0.49 26.94
CA ILE A 19 -2.92 -0.76 26.78
C ILE A 19 -2.30 -1.86 27.67
N GLY A 20 -0.98 -1.96 27.71
CA GLY A 20 -0.26 -2.92 28.57
C GLY A 20 -0.48 -2.66 30.06
N LEU A 21 -0.45 -1.40 30.48
CA LEU A 21 -0.66 -1.00 31.88
C LEU A 21 -2.13 -1.20 32.31
N GLY A 22 -3.10 -0.91 31.44
CA GLY A 22 -4.52 -1.14 31.69
C GLY A 22 -4.87 -2.62 31.86
N ALA A 23 -4.30 -3.49 31.06
CA ALA A 23 -4.49 -4.93 31.17
C ALA A 23 -3.84 -5.53 32.42
N ALA A 24 -2.68 -5.03 32.84
CA ALA A 24 -2.00 -5.45 34.06
C ALA A 24 -2.76 -5.03 35.34
N ALA A 25 -3.40 -3.84 35.32
CA ALA A 25 -4.18 -3.35 36.45
C ALA A 25 -5.51 -4.07 36.67
N ALA A 26 -6.12 -4.60 35.57
CA ALA A 26 -7.42 -5.24 35.62
C ALA A 26 -7.42 -6.67 36.17
N THR A 27 -6.28 -7.38 36.11
CA THR A 27 -6.23 -8.82 36.42
C THR A 27 -5.39 -9.18 37.68
N GLY A 28 -4.74 -8.21 38.33
CA GLY A 28 -3.97 -8.35 39.59
C GLY A 28 -3.18 -9.67 39.72
N GLY A 29 -1.84 -9.61 39.81
CA GLY A 29 -0.99 -10.79 39.96
C GLY A 29 -0.06 -11.08 38.76
N THR A 30 0.73 -12.14 38.88
CA THR A 30 1.73 -12.53 37.86
C THR A 30 1.14 -12.81 36.47
N VAL A 31 -0.11 -13.29 36.40
CA VAL A 31 -0.83 -13.57 35.18
C VAL A 31 -1.15 -12.29 34.40
N GLY A 32 -1.54 -11.23 35.11
CA GLY A 32 -1.80 -9.92 34.48
C GLY A 32 -0.55 -9.28 33.86
N LEU A 33 0.61 -9.50 34.49
CA LEU A 33 1.90 -9.03 33.99
C LEU A 33 2.29 -9.73 32.67
N VAL A 34 2.06 -11.04 32.59
CA VAL A 34 2.34 -11.83 31.36
C VAL A 34 1.40 -11.43 30.23
N ILE A 35 0.11 -11.29 30.50
CA ILE A 35 -0.87 -10.88 29.48
C ILE A 35 -0.58 -9.44 29.00
N GLY A 36 -0.24 -8.54 29.92
CA GLY A 36 0.15 -7.17 29.59
C GLY A 36 1.42 -7.09 28.74
N ALA A 37 2.43 -7.92 29.05
CA ALA A 37 3.66 -7.99 28.27
C ALA A 37 3.43 -8.56 26.85
N VAL A 38 2.64 -9.62 26.72
CA VAL A 38 2.28 -10.21 25.43
C VAL A 38 1.48 -9.21 24.58
N ALA A 39 0.51 -8.52 25.19
CA ALA A 39 -0.27 -7.49 24.49
C ALA A 39 0.59 -6.29 24.07
N ALA A 40 1.53 -5.85 24.88
CA ALA A 40 2.47 -4.78 24.55
C ALA A 40 3.42 -5.19 23.42
N VAL A 41 3.96 -6.40 23.43
CA VAL A 41 4.83 -6.92 22.37
C VAL A 41 4.04 -7.11 21.07
N ALA A 42 2.81 -7.61 21.13
CA ALA A 42 1.93 -7.73 19.98
C ALA A 42 1.61 -6.35 19.39
N ALA A 43 1.23 -5.38 20.24
CA ALA A 43 0.98 -4.01 19.81
C ALA A 43 2.23 -3.36 19.20
N TYR A 44 3.42 -3.56 19.80
CA TYR A 44 4.68 -3.06 19.27
C TYR A 44 5.05 -3.66 17.90
N ARG A 45 4.76 -4.94 17.67
CA ARG A 45 4.98 -5.60 16.37
C ARG A 45 3.95 -5.21 15.30
N TRP A 46 2.74 -4.87 15.72
CA TRP A 46 1.63 -4.54 14.82
C TRP A 46 1.50 -3.03 14.54
N LEU A 47 2.09 -2.17 15.38
CA LEU A 47 2.11 -0.74 15.09
C LEU A 47 3.02 -0.47 13.89
N PRO A 48 2.50 0.17 12.83
CA PRO A 48 3.31 0.59 11.70
C PRO A 48 4.39 1.57 12.20
N ARG A 49 5.65 1.26 11.86
CA ARG A 49 6.77 2.12 12.19
C ARG A 49 6.53 3.52 11.63
N PRO A 50 6.89 4.58 12.35
CA PRO A 50 6.71 5.94 11.89
C PRO A 50 7.56 6.15 10.63
N VAL A 51 6.88 6.16 9.48
CA VAL A 51 7.51 6.50 8.19
C VAL A 51 7.72 8.01 8.18
N SER A 52 8.90 8.48 7.79
CA SER A 52 9.19 9.91 7.71
C SER A 52 8.19 10.63 6.80
N ALA A 53 7.94 11.91 7.06
CA ALA A 53 7.02 12.71 6.23
C ALA A 53 7.45 12.72 4.76
N ALA A 54 8.75 12.78 4.49
CA ALA A 54 9.32 12.73 3.14
C ALA A 54 9.02 11.40 2.44
N ALA A 55 9.21 10.26 3.14
CA ALA A 55 8.91 8.94 2.57
C ALA A 55 7.40 8.74 2.31
N ARG A 56 6.53 9.38 3.12
CA ARG A 56 5.07 9.37 2.86
C ARG A 56 4.71 10.16 1.60
N LEU A 57 5.34 11.32 1.37
CA LEU A 57 5.11 12.12 0.17
C LEU A 57 5.53 11.34 -1.08
N VAL A 58 6.70 10.71 -1.06
CA VAL A 58 7.19 9.86 -2.15
C VAL A 58 6.22 8.69 -2.40
N ALA A 59 5.75 8.02 -1.36
CA ALA A 59 4.81 6.90 -1.50
C ALA A 59 3.46 7.35 -2.08
N VAL A 60 2.96 8.54 -1.72
CA VAL A 60 1.73 9.11 -2.29
C VAL A 60 1.91 9.48 -3.76
N GLU A 61 3.05 10.05 -4.14
CA GLU A 61 3.36 10.36 -5.54
C GLU A 61 3.44 9.08 -6.37
N GLU A 62 4.13 8.06 -5.87
CA GLU A 62 4.26 6.76 -6.51
C GLU A 62 2.89 6.09 -6.71
N GLU A 63 2.02 6.13 -5.70
CA GLU A 63 0.66 5.59 -5.82
C GLU A 63 -0.17 6.33 -6.86
N ARG A 64 -0.03 7.65 -6.97
CA ARG A 64 -0.70 8.46 -8.00
C ARG A 64 -0.21 8.07 -9.39
N LEU A 65 1.10 7.94 -9.59
CA LEU A 65 1.69 7.47 -10.85
C LEU A 65 1.16 6.09 -11.24
N LEU A 66 1.15 5.12 -10.32
CA LEU A 66 0.61 3.78 -10.57
C LEU A 66 -0.83 3.80 -11.07
N ARG A 67 -1.67 4.68 -10.51
CA ARG A 67 -3.07 4.84 -10.94
C ARG A 67 -3.20 5.46 -12.34
N GLN A 68 -2.25 6.32 -12.73
CA GLN A 68 -2.26 7.01 -14.01
C GLN A 68 -1.66 6.17 -15.15
N VAL A 69 -0.78 5.19 -14.85
CA VAL A 69 -0.11 4.34 -15.85
C VAL A 69 -1.08 3.69 -16.86
N PRO A 70 -2.22 3.08 -16.47
CA PRO A 70 -3.10 2.43 -17.44
C PRO A 70 -3.67 3.38 -18.49
N LEU A 71 -4.15 4.54 -18.06
CA LEU A 71 -4.68 5.57 -18.94
C LEU A 71 -3.58 6.13 -19.84
N THR A 72 -2.42 6.42 -19.27
CA THR A 72 -1.26 6.92 -20.01
C THR A 72 -0.82 5.94 -21.09
N ALA A 73 -0.76 4.64 -20.77
CA ALA A 73 -0.39 3.60 -21.72
C ALA A 73 -1.39 3.51 -22.89
N GLU A 74 -2.69 3.64 -22.64
CA GLU A 74 -3.72 3.65 -23.68
C GLU A 74 -3.63 4.88 -24.57
N LEU A 75 -3.47 6.06 -23.97
CA LEU A 75 -3.30 7.30 -24.74
C LEU A 75 -2.03 7.26 -25.60
N MET A 76 -0.93 6.76 -25.05
CA MET A 76 0.32 6.55 -25.79
C MET A 76 0.13 5.52 -26.92
N ALA A 77 -0.61 4.44 -26.69
CA ALA A 77 -0.93 3.45 -27.71
C ALA A 77 -1.72 4.08 -28.87
N ALA A 78 -2.73 4.90 -28.57
CA ALA A 78 -3.54 5.59 -29.56
C ALA A 78 -2.72 6.59 -30.37
N CYS A 79 -1.91 7.42 -29.72
CA CYS A 79 -1.07 8.41 -30.38
C CYS A 79 0.00 7.76 -31.28
N LEU A 80 0.71 6.76 -30.75
CA LEU A 80 1.75 6.05 -31.53
C LEU A 80 1.15 5.15 -32.63
N GLY A 81 -0.07 4.66 -32.43
CA GLY A 81 -0.82 3.90 -33.44
C GLY A 81 -1.21 4.74 -34.65
N SER A 82 -1.35 6.05 -34.50
CA SER A 82 -1.59 7.00 -35.59
C SER A 82 -0.30 7.47 -36.31
N ALA A 83 0.81 6.75 -36.15
CA ALA A 83 2.12 7.07 -36.72
C ALA A 83 2.71 8.42 -36.22
N SER A 84 2.30 8.88 -35.06
CA SER A 84 2.88 10.08 -34.43
C SER A 84 4.31 9.83 -33.95
N ALA A 85 5.18 10.83 -34.13
CA ALA A 85 6.54 10.78 -33.58
C ALA A 85 6.48 10.65 -32.05
N PRO A 86 7.40 9.88 -31.41
CA PRO A 86 7.37 9.61 -29.98
C PRO A 86 7.31 10.86 -29.10
N GLY A 87 8.06 11.92 -29.45
CA GLY A 87 8.04 13.18 -28.74
C GLY A 87 6.70 13.90 -28.80
N ARG A 88 6.06 13.90 -29.98
CA ARG A 88 4.73 14.48 -30.18
C ARG A 88 3.65 13.69 -29.41
N ALA A 89 3.72 12.37 -29.46
CA ALA A 89 2.83 11.52 -28.68
C ALA A 89 2.95 11.80 -27.18
N ALA A 90 4.18 11.87 -26.66
CA ALA A 90 4.43 12.21 -25.26
C ALA A 90 3.88 13.58 -24.87
N ALA A 91 4.06 14.59 -25.72
CA ALA A 91 3.56 15.96 -25.48
C ALA A 91 2.02 16.00 -25.43
N VAL A 92 1.35 15.35 -26.38
CA VAL A 92 -0.12 15.30 -26.42
C VAL A 92 -0.68 14.56 -25.21
N VAL A 93 -0.09 13.43 -24.85
CA VAL A 93 -0.52 12.67 -23.68
C VAL A 93 -0.25 13.42 -22.39
N ALA A 94 0.89 14.13 -22.28
CA ALA A 94 1.18 14.97 -21.13
C ALA A 94 0.10 16.05 -20.92
N ALA A 95 -0.43 16.62 -21.98
CA ALA A 95 -1.51 17.60 -21.90
C ALA A 95 -2.86 17.01 -21.42
N GLY A 96 -3.06 15.70 -21.62
CA GLY A 96 -4.30 15.00 -21.27
C GLY A 96 -4.29 14.30 -19.90
N VAL A 97 -3.17 14.31 -19.18
CA VAL A 97 -3.05 13.66 -17.84
C VAL A 97 -2.71 14.68 -16.77
N ASP A 98 -2.96 14.31 -15.51
CA ASP A 98 -2.66 15.16 -14.36
C ASP A 98 -1.21 14.97 -13.84
N SER A 99 -0.73 15.95 -13.06
CA SER A 99 0.51 15.80 -12.28
C SER A 99 0.35 14.64 -11.26
N PRO A 100 1.38 13.82 -11.01
CA PRO A 100 2.78 13.96 -11.43
C PRO A 100 3.13 13.38 -12.81
N MET A 101 2.23 12.62 -13.46
CA MET A 101 2.50 12.00 -14.76
C MET A 101 2.74 13.03 -15.87
N ARG A 102 1.97 14.13 -15.87
CA ARG A 102 2.12 15.25 -16.80
C ARG A 102 3.57 15.74 -16.82
N ASP A 103 4.12 16.02 -15.66
CA ASP A 103 5.43 16.67 -15.53
C ASP A 103 6.54 15.73 -16.03
N ARG A 104 6.40 14.44 -15.76
CA ARG A 104 7.34 13.40 -16.20
C ARG A 104 7.31 13.21 -17.74
N LEU A 105 6.11 13.16 -18.31
CA LEU A 105 5.97 13.04 -19.77
C LEU A 105 6.35 14.31 -20.52
N ALA A 106 6.03 15.48 -19.98
CA ALA A 106 6.43 16.75 -20.58
C ALA A 106 7.95 16.91 -20.62
N ALA A 107 8.65 16.51 -19.54
CA ALA A 107 10.12 16.48 -19.53
C ALA A 107 10.69 15.53 -20.60
N ALA A 108 10.15 14.34 -20.76
CA ALA A 108 10.56 13.40 -21.78
C ALA A 108 10.26 13.93 -23.20
N ALA A 109 9.09 14.55 -23.41
CA ALA A 109 8.71 15.15 -24.67
C ALA A 109 9.66 16.29 -25.07
N ALA A 110 10.06 17.15 -24.11
CA ALA A 110 11.01 18.22 -24.36
C ALA A 110 12.38 17.69 -24.78
N GLN A 111 12.88 16.65 -24.13
CA GLN A 111 14.16 16.02 -24.51
C GLN A 111 14.09 15.42 -25.93
N LEU A 112 13.00 14.71 -26.25
CA LEU A 112 12.78 14.14 -27.56
C LEU A 112 12.67 15.23 -28.66
N ALA A 113 12.05 16.39 -28.35
CA ALA A 113 11.96 17.53 -29.26
C ALA A 113 13.33 18.17 -29.53
N LEU A 114 14.26 18.09 -28.58
CA LEU A 114 15.66 18.52 -28.74
C LEU A 114 16.53 17.51 -29.49
N GLY A 115 15.94 16.39 -29.93
CA GLY A 115 16.66 15.36 -30.71
C GLY A 115 17.36 14.31 -29.86
N ALA A 116 17.09 14.24 -28.57
CA ALA A 116 17.65 13.17 -27.72
C ALA A 116 17.16 11.78 -28.19
N PRO A 117 18.01 10.73 -28.09
CA PRO A 117 17.63 9.39 -28.47
C PRO A 117 16.41 8.91 -27.65
N PRO A 118 15.36 8.37 -28.27
CA PRO A 118 14.16 7.93 -27.57
C PRO A 118 14.43 6.94 -26.43
N GLU A 119 15.38 6.04 -26.62
CA GLU A 119 15.77 5.04 -25.63
C GLU A 119 16.26 5.68 -24.33
N VAL A 120 17.13 6.68 -24.45
CA VAL A 120 17.68 7.40 -23.30
C VAL A 120 16.59 8.16 -22.54
N CYS A 121 15.68 8.81 -23.27
CA CYS A 121 14.56 9.53 -22.66
C CYS A 121 13.63 8.60 -21.89
N TRP A 122 13.34 7.44 -22.46
CA TRP A 122 12.49 6.43 -21.79
C TRP A 122 13.22 5.75 -20.62
N GLU A 123 14.53 5.52 -20.69
CA GLU A 123 15.31 5.03 -19.57
C GLU A 123 15.28 6.00 -18.38
N GLN A 124 15.45 7.29 -18.65
CA GLN A 124 15.34 8.33 -17.62
C GLN A 124 13.93 8.39 -17.02
N LEU A 125 12.89 8.28 -17.84
CA LEU A 125 11.52 8.21 -17.37
C LEU A 125 11.32 7.03 -16.41
N GLY A 126 11.83 5.86 -16.76
CA GLY A 126 11.73 4.65 -15.93
C GLY A 126 12.55 4.71 -14.65
N ALA A 127 13.71 5.38 -14.69
CA ALA A 127 14.57 5.59 -13.53
C ALA A 127 13.99 6.60 -12.52
N ALA A 128 13.14 7.52 -13.00
CA ALA A 128 12.54 8.56 -12.16
C ALA A 128 11.53 7.99 -11.14
N SER A 129 10.89 6.83 -11.44
CA SER A 129 9.93 6.19 -10.54
C SER A 129 9.75 4.71 -10.89
N PRO A 130 9.78 3.80 -9.90
CA PRO A 130 9.45 2.39 -10.08
C PRO A 130 8.10 2.14 -10.77
N ALA A 131 7.10 2.99 -10.53
CA ALA A 131 5.79 2.92 -11.17
C ALA A 131 5.87 3.06 -12.69
N LEU A 132 6.80 3.85 -13.20
CA LEU A 132 6.97 4.14 -14.62
C LEU A 132 7.85 3.11 -15.35
N ALA A 133 8.60 2.29 -14.62
CA ALA A 133 9.52 1.32 -15.22
C ALA A 133 8.85 0.33 -16.20
N PRO A 134 7.61 -0.18 -15.99
CA PRO A 134 6.95 -1.04 -16.96
C PRO A 134 6.62 -0.30 -18.27
N LEU A 135 6.16 0.96 -18.16
CA LEU A 135 5.84 1.81 -19.33
C LEU A 135 7.11 2.12 -20.12
N ALA A 136 8.17 2.55 -19.45
CA ALA A 136 9.47 2.86 -20.03
C ALA A 136 10.04 1.65 -20.78
N ARG A 137 10.06 0.47 -20.17
CA ARG A 137 10.53 -0.77 -20.81
C ARG A 137 9.73 -1.13 -22.06
N CYS A 138 8.43 -0.91 -22.03
CA CYS A 138 7.58 -1.13 -23.20
C CYS A 138 7.96 -0.18 -24.35
N LEU A 139 8.13 1.11 -24.07
CA LEU A 139 8.50 2.13 -25.05
C LEU A 139 9.92 1.90 -25.60
N ILE A 140 10.90 1.55 -24.77
CA ILE A 140 12.26 1.20 -25.20
C ILE A 140 12.24 0.01 -26.17
N ARG A 141 11.50 -1.04 -25.80
CA ARG A 141 11.42 -2.24 -26.65
C ARG A 141 10.83 -1.92 -28.02
N THR A 142 9.77 -1.15 -28.07
CA THR A 142 9.12 -0.75 -29.32
C THR A 142 9.97 0.19 -30.15
N SER A 143 10.72 1.09 -29.52
CA SER A 143 11.69 1.97 -30.21
C SER A 143 12.81 1.15 -30.89
N ARG A 144 13.26 0.08 -30.25
CA ARG A 144 14.32 -0.80 -30.81
C ARG A 144 13.84 -1.74 -31.90
N SER A 145 12.63 -2.29 -31.74
CA SER A 145 12.11 -3.31 -32.66
C SER A 145 11.42 -2.73 -33.89
N GLY A 146 11.07 -1.44 -33.88
CA GLY A 146 10.24 -0.82 -34.95
C GLY A 146 8.82 -1.40 -35.02
N THR A 147 8.42 -2.27 -34.09
CA THR A 147 7.09 -2.86 -34.05
C THR A 147 6.05 -1.86 -33.56
N PRO A 148 4.79 -1.91 -34.05
CA PRO A 148 3.75 -1.04 -33.54
C PRO A 148 3.56 -1.20 -32.04
N PRO A 149 3.67 -0.12 -31.24
CA PRO A 149 3.62 -0.19 -29.78
C PRO A 149 2.21 -0.44 -29.22
N THR A 150 1.18 -0.36 -30.07
CA THR A 150 -0.23 -0.41 -29.68
C THR A 150 -0.60 -1.65 -28.90
N ALA A 151 -0.27 -2.84 -29.39
CA ALA A 151 -0.58 -4.10 -28.71
C ALA A 151 0.18 -4.25 -27.39
N ALA A 152 1.44 -3.85 -27.34
CA ALA A 152 2.26 -3.94 -26.15
C ALA A 152 1.79 -2.97 -25.05
N LEU A 153 1.42 -1.74 -25.42
CA LEU A 153 0.93 -0.72 -24.49
C LEU A 153 -0.49 -1.03 -23.99
N SER A 154 -1.38 -1.50 -24.88
CA SER A 154 -2.72 -1.92 -24.45
C SER A 154 -2.67 -3.15 -23.55
N GLY A 155 -1.80 -4.12 -23.80
CA GLY A 155 -1.55 -5.25 -22.91
C GLY A 155 -1.01 -4.80 -21.54
N LEU A 156 -0.11 -3.82 -21.51
CA LEU A 156 0.36 -3.21 -20.27
C LEU A 156 -0.79 -2.56 -19.49
N ALA A 157 -1.63 -1.77 -20.16
CA ALA A 157 -2.78 -1.12 -19.53
C ALA A 157 -3.74 -2.14 -18.89
N GLN A 158 -4.06 -3.21 -19.60
CA GLN A 158 -4.91 -4.30 -19.10
C GLN A 158 -4.28 -5.02 -17.88
N THR A 159 -3.00 -5.31 -17.96
CA THR A 159 -2.25 -5.95 -16.86
C THR A 159 -2.27 -5.10 -15.59
N GLN A 160 -2.05 -3.79 -15.74
CA GLN A 160 -2.08 -2.84 -14.60
C GLN A 160 -3.49 -2.69 -14.02
N ARG A 161 -4.53 -2.64 -14.85
CA ARG A 161 -5.93 -2.62 -14.37
C ARG A 161 -6.28 -3.90 -13.61
N ALA A 162 -5.89 -5.06 -14.14
CA ALA A 162 -6.11 -6.33 -13.46
C ALA A 162 -5.34 -6.42 -12.13
N ALA A 163 -4.13 -5.87 -12.05
CA ALA A 163 -3.37 -5.79 -10.81
C ALA A 163 -4.05 -4.88 -9.77
N ALA A 164 -4.55 -3.71 -10.20
CA ALA A 164 -5.29 -2.79 -9.35
C ALA A 164 -6.60 -3.42 -8.81
N ALA A 165 -7.34 -4.13 -9.66
CA ALA A 165 -8.55 -4.85 -9.25
C ALA A 165 -8.24 -5.93 -8.21
N ARG A 166 -7.17 -6.74 -8.43
CA ARG A 166 -6.73 -7.74 -7.43
C ARG A 166 -6.34 -7.12 -6.10
N ALA A 167 -5.63 -5.98 -6.12
CA ALA A 167 -5.26 -5.25 -4.91
C ALA A 167 -6.48 -4.72 -4.16
N ALA A 168 -7.48 -4.19 -4.87
CA ALA A 168 -8.75 -3.74 -4.28
C ALA A 168 -9.50 -4.90 -3.60
N HIS A 169 -9.63 -6.04 -4.26
CA HIS A 169 -10.26 -7.23 -3.69
C HIS A 169 -9.51 -7.79 -2.47
N ALA A 170 -8.18 -7.72 -2.46
CA ALA A 170 -7.38 -8.11 -1.30
C ALA A 170 -7.61 -7.15 -0.10
N GLY A 171 -7.79 -5.86 -0.37
CA GLY A 171 -8.14 -4.85 0.64
C GLY A 171 -9.49 -5.13 1.31
N VAL A 172 -10.51 -5.45 0.53
CA VAL A 172 -11.85 -5.79 1.03
C VAL A 172 -11.81 -7.03 1.93
N ARG A 173 -11.11 -8.08 1.51
CA ARG A 173 -10.95 -9.29 2.34
C ARG A 173 -10.22 -9.01 3.66
N ARG A 174 -9.18 -8.19 3.66
CA ARG A 174 -8.49 -7.76 4.89
C ARG A 174 -9.40 -7.00 5.83
N ALA A 175 -10.24 -6.09 5.31
CA ALA A 175 -11.18 -5.33 6.10
C ALA A 175 -12.20 -6.25 6.79
N GLY A 176 -12.70 -7.29 6.12
CA GLY A 176 -13.58 -8.29 6.70
C GLY A 176 -12.95 -9.04 7.88
N VAL A 177 -11.72 -9.51 7.73
CA VAL A 177 -10.99 -10.20 8.81
C VAL A 177 -10.71 -9.26 9.99
N LEU A 178 -10.33 -8.01 9.72
CA LEU A 178 -10.06 -7.02 10.77
C LEU A 178 -11.34 -6.61 11.53
N ALA A 179 -12.50 -6.67 10.91
CA ALA A 179 -13.76 -6.38 11.58
C ALA A 179 -14.18 -7.50 12.57
N THR A 180 -13.82 -8.75 12.28
CA THR A 180 -14.12 -9.90 13.16
C THR A 180 -13.07 -10.14 14.24
N ALA A 181 -11.83 -9.69 14.06
CA ALA A 181 -10.73 -9.87 15.00
C ALA A 181 -11.01 -9.34 16.42
N PRO A 182 -11.55 -8.11 16.63
CA PRO A 182 -11.85 -7.63 17.97
C PRO A 182 -12.95 -8.42 18.65
N LEU A 183 -13.93 -8.95 17.88
CA LEU A 183 -15.00 -9.77 18.42
C LEU A 183 -14.43 -11.10 18.95
N GLY A 184 -13.58 -11.77 18.18
CA GLY A 184 -12.92 -13.01 18.63
C GLY A 184 -12.01 -12.79 19.83
N LEU A 185 -11.27 -11.67 19.86
CA LEU A 185 -10.37 -11.35 20.96
C LEU A 185 -11.10 -11.04 22.27
N CYS A 186 -12.30 -10.46 22.19
CA CYS A 186 -13.14 -10.19 23.35
C CYS A 186 -13.89 -11.44 23.83
N PHE A 187 -14.34 -12.29 22.89
CA PHE A 187 -15.13 -13.49 23.21
C PHE A 187 -14.30 -14.61 23.84
N LEU A 188 -13.02 -14.76 23.43
CA LEU A 188 -12.14 -15.81 23.92
C LEU A 188 -11.92 -15.74 25.46
N PRO A 189 -11.51 -14.60 26.06
CA PRO A 189 -11.35 -14.51 27.51
C PRO A 189 -12.68 -14.65 28.25
N ALA A 190 -13.77 -14.13 27.71
CA ALA A 190 -15.09 -14.29 28.31
C ALA A 190 -15.54 -15.76 28.33
N PHE A 191 -15.32 -16.50 27.26
CA PHE A 191 -15.62 -17.94 27.18
C PHE A 191 -14.79 -18.74 28.18
N VAL A 192 -13.50 -18.43 28.33
CA VAL A 192 -12.62 -19.13 29.29
C VAL A 192 -13.08 -18.86 30.74
N LEU A 193 -13.43 -17.61 31.06
CA LEU A 193 -13.82 -17.25 32.44
C LEU A 193 -15.21 -17.79 32.81
N ILE A 194 -16.16 -17.75 31.90
CA ILE A 194 -17.55 -18.14 32.19
C ILE A 194 -17.81 -19.61 31.89
N GLY A 195 -17.16 -20.18 30.88
CA GLY A 195 -17.38 -21.55 30.44
C GLY A 195 -16.39 -22.55 31.04
N VAL A 196 -15.08 -22.28 30.94
CA VAL A 196 -14.05 -23.28 31.28
C VAL A 196 -13.70 -23.23 32.77
N ALA A 197 -13.56 -22.05 33.35
CA ALA A 197 -13.13 -21.90 34.75
C ALA A 197 -14.07 -22.60 35.76
N PRO A 198 -15.40 -22.45 35.71
CA PRO A 198 -16.29 -23.11 36.66
C PRO A 198 -16.28 -24.65 36.50
N VAL A 199 -16.13 -25.17 35.29
CA VAL A 199 -16.06 -26.61 35.03
C VAL A 199 -14.76 -27.18 35.61
N VAL A 200 -13.64 -26.52 35.42
CA VAL A 200 -12.34 -26.97 35.98
C VAL A 200 -12.37 -26.89 37.50
N MET A 201 -12.93 -25.85 38.11
CA MET A 201 -13.07 -25.74 39.53
C MET A 201 -14.00 -26.82 40.10
N GLY A 202 -15.13 -27.10 39.47
CA GLY A 202 -16.03 -28.17 39.86
C GLY A 202 -15.39 -29.56 39.82
N LEU A 203 -14.60 -29.84 38.80
CA LEU A 203 -13.84 -31.09 38.69
C LEU A 203 -12.76 -31.19 39.77
N ALA A 204 -12.03 -30.11 40.02
CA ALA A 204 -10.96 -30.08 41.04
C ALA A 204 -11.51 -30.31 42.46
N THR A 205 -12.65 -29.75 42.80
CA THR A 205 -13.32 -29.99 44.12
C THR A 205 -13.83 -31.40 44.24
N LEU A 206 -14.31 -32.02 43.14
CA LEU A 206 -14.79 -33.39 43.13
C LEU A 206 -13.64 -34.42 43.36
N TYR A 207 -12.46 -34.13 42.78
CA TYR A 207 -11.26 -34.95 42.97
C TYR A 207 -10.65 -34.78 44.37
N ALA A 208 -10.65 -33.52 44.90
CA ALA A 208 -10.12 -33.22 46.23
C ALA A 208 -10.95 -33.87 47.36
N HIS A 209 -12.23 -34.13 47.17
CA HIS A 209 -13.10 -34.84 48.13
C HIS A 209 -12.98 -36.36 48.10
N ARG A 210 -12.27 -36.93 47.11
CA ARG A 210 -12.09 -38.38 46.97
C ARG A 210 -10.75 -38.90 47.52
N ILE A 211 -9.89 -38.01 47.97
CA ILE A 211 -8.62 -38.31 48.63
C ILE A 211 -8.76 -38.01 50.13
#